data_61ddb6544382d3ae97fdfbb4c0cb6911
#
_entry.id   61ddb6544382d3ae97fdfbb4c0cb6911
#
_cell.length_a   1.000
_cell.length_b   1.000
_cell.length_c   1.000
_cell.angle_alpha   90.00
_cell.angle_beta   90.00
_cell.angle_gamma   90.00
#
_symmetry.space_group_name_H-M   'P 1'
#
loop_
_entity.id
_entity.type
_entity.pdbx_description
1 polymer ?
#
loop_
_entity_poly.entity_id
_entity_poly.type
_entity_poly.pdbx_seq_one_letter_code
_entity_poly.pdbx_strand_id
1 'polypeptide(L)'
;MTHIELLQRTGYRRVGSPRSGFRFAGAPVREVSRLRSLRIPPAWTDVAINRNPRAKLQAVGRDKKGRWQYRYSEGAVRVREEKKYDGLVAFGRALPRMRQAIDRDMRLPGLPREKVMACILRILSTCFMRPGSEAYAKENGSFGIATLQNRHASVHGDTVRFHYRGKAGKEQVNELRDRRVARIVRELKKVPGKDLFQYVAEDGSVVNVRRRHINDYIKEVMGKRFSAKDFRTWAGTLIAACALARLEGEEVEGRSDRRKMIVAAVKETAAQLGNTPAVCKSSYIWPSVLHSFEKGTVLKTYFKTMNELIEARSHGAERALLDLLKTGRSAVAEPPKRTRETKMSRRMRQSPRARRLAKAFRLH
;
A
#
# COMPACT_ATOMS: atom_id res chain seq x y z
N MET A 1 -15.96 -22.15 -12.88
CA MET A 1 -16.31 -21.93 -11.45
C MET A 1 -15.18 -21.14 -10.80
N THR A 2 -15.48 -19.97 -10.23
CA THR A 2 -14.49 -19.16 -9.50
C THR A 2 -14.14 -19.79 -8.14
N HIS A 3 -12.99 -19.42 -7.58
CA HIS A 3 -12.63 -19.85 -6.20
C HIS A 3 -13.67 -19.42 -5.15
N ILE A 4 -14.39 -18.33 -5.39
CA ILE A 4 -15.46 -17.84 -4.51
C ILE A 4 -16.65 -18.81 -4.57
N GLU A 5 -17.15 -19.09 -5.77
CA GLU A 5 -18.28 -20.00 -5.99
C GLU A 5 -18.01 -21.40 -5.42
N LEU A 6 -16.81 -21.92 -5.65
CA LEU A 6 -16.39 -23.20 -5.08
C LEU A 6 -16.46 -23.17 -3.56
N LEU A 7 -15.88 -22.13 -2.92
CA LEU A 7 -15.83 -22.03 -1.47
C LEU A 7 -17.23 -21.79 -0.89
N GLN A 8 -18.07 -21.01 -1.60
CA GLN A 8 -19.45 -20.80 -1.24
C GLN A 8 -20.26 -22.13 -1.27
N ARG A 9 -19.94 -23.06 -2.15
CA ARG A 9 -20.64 -24.34 -2.28
C ARG A 9 -20.14 -25.40 -1.31
N THR A 10 -18.84 -25.47 -1.05
CA THR A 10 -18.19 -26.57 -0.30
C THR A 10 -17.73 -26.22 1.10
N GLY A 11 -17.61 -24.93 1.43
CA GLY A 11 -17.05 -24.45 2.70
C GLY A 11 -18.01 -24.53 3.89
N TYR A 12 -17.47 -24.35 5.10
CA TYR A 12 -18.27 -24.07 6.28
C TYR A 12 -18.91 -22.68 6.19
N ARG A 13 -20.14 -22.53 6.69
CA ARG A 13 -20.85 -21.25 6.68
C ARG A 13 -20.81 -20.60 8.07
N ARG A 14 -20.50 -19.31 8.13
CA ARG A 14 -20.70 -18.55 9.36
C ARG A 14 -22.15 -18.05 9.43
N VAL A 15 -22.85 -18.42 10.46
CA VAL A 15 -24.23 -18.04 10.75
C VAL A 15 -24.32 -17.30 12.09
N GLY A 16 -25.37 -16.48 12.27
CA GLY A 16 -25.54 -15.65 13.47
C GLY A 16 -25.17 -14.19 13.22
N SER A 17 -25.09 -13.42 14.30
CA SER A 17 -24.82 -11.97 14.26
C SER A 17 -23.83 -11.55 15.36
N PRO A 18 -23.32 -10.31 15.33
CA PRO A 18 -22.50 -9.80 16.42
C PRO A 18 -23.20 -9.80 17.79
N ARG A 19 -24.53 -9.69 17.81
CA ARG A 19 -25.34 -9.69 19.05
C ARG A 19 -25.59 -11.10 19.55
N SER A 20 -26.00 -12.03 18.69
CA SER A 20 -26.31 -13.44 19.04
C SER A 20 -25.08 -14.36 19.06
N GLY A 21 -23.91 -13.84 18.73
CA GLY A 21 -22.71 -14.63 18.50
C GLY A 21 -22.69 -15.32 17.12
N PHE A 22 -21.52 -15.81 16.74
CA PHE A 22 -21.32 -16.51 15.47
C PHE A 22 -21.12 -18.00 15.70
N ARG A 23 -21.80 -18.81 14.87
CA ARG A 23 -21.65 -20.27 14.77
C ARG A 23 -21.15 -20.64 13.37
N PHE A 24 -20.64 -21.83 13.22
CA PHE A 24 -20.08 -22.34 11.96
C PHE A 24 -20.85 -23.59 11.53
N ALA A 25 -21.83 -23.39 10.65
CA ALA A 25 -22.67 -24.45 10.15
C ALA A 25 -21.85 -25.46 9.34
N GLY A 26 -22.07 -26.75 9.59
CA GLY A 26 -21.38 -27.86 8.97
C GLY A 26 -19.96 -28.12 9.49
N ALA A 27 -19.49 -27.37 10.48
CA ALA A 27 -18.16 -27.55 11.05
C ALA A 27 -18.20 -28.47 12.27
N PRO A 28 -17.33 -29.50 12.35
CA PRO A 28 -17.17 -30.30 13.54
C PRO A 28 -16.55 -29.49 14.68
N VAL A 29 -16.84 -29.88 15.94
CA VAL A 29 -16.40 -29.14 17.15
C VAL A 29 -14.90 -28.91 17.19
N ARG A 30 -14.10 -29.88 16.74
CA ARG A 30 -12.62 -29.79 16.64
C ARG A 30 -12.13 -28.64 15.77
N GLU A 31 -12.92 -28.20 14.77
CA GLU A 31 -12.56 -27.14 13.83
C GLU A 31 -12.91 -25.72 14.35
N VAL A 32 -13.80 -25.61 15.31
CA VAL A 32 -14.33 -24.31 15.80
C VAL A 32 -13.21 -23.39 16.29
N SER A 33 -12.20 -23.92 16.98
CA SER A 33 -11.05 -23.15 17.45
C SER A 33 -10.27 -22.53 16.27
N ARG A 34 -9.98 -23.32 15.23
CA ARG A 34 -9.34 -22.85 14.01
C ARG A 34 -10.18 -21.77 13.30
N LEU A 35 -11.47 -22.00 13.16
CA LEU A 35 -12.36 -21.07 12.46
C LEU A 35 -12.45 -19.72 13.19
N ARG A 36 -12.45 -19.72 14.49
CA ARG A 36 -12.38 -18.50 15.33
C ARG A 36 -11.03 -17.79 15.19
N SER A 37 -9.93 -18.53 15.10
CA SER A 37 -8.57 -17.95 14.94
C SER A 37 -8.38 -17.20 13.63
N LEU A 38 -9.20 -17.43 12.61
CA LEU A 38 -9.19 -16.67 11.34
C LEU A 38 -9.60 -15.20 11.53
N ARG A 39 -10.19 -14.83 12.69
CA ARG A 39 -10.59 -13.46 13.04
C ARG A 39 -11.32 -12.77 11.89
N ILE A 40 -12.34 -13.44 11.36
CA ILE A 40 -13.16 -12.91 10.26
C ILE A 40 -13.96 -11.72 10.79
N PRO A 41 -13.90 -10.53 10.16
CA PRO A 41 -14.59 -9.34 10.64
C PRO A 41 -16.10 -9.59 10.87
N PRO A 42 -16.67 -9.15 12.00
CA PRO A 42 -18.10 -9.33 12.28
C PRO A 42 -19.02 -8.76 11.20
N ALA A 43 -18.60 -7.64 10.59
CA ALA A 43 -19.36 -6.94 9.55
C ALA A 43 -19.40 -7.63 8.19
N TRP A 44 -18.68 -8.74 8.00
CA TRP A 44 -18.77 -9.49 6.74
C TRP A 44 -20.07 -10.30 6.71
N THR A 45 -20.67 -10.37 5.51
CA THR A 45 -21.82 -11.25 5.21
C THR A 45 -21.39 -12.35 4.21
N ASP A 46 -22.25 -13.33 3.94
CA ASP A 46 -22.01 -14.43 3.00
C ASP A 46 -20.66 -15.14 3.23
N VAL A 47 -20.31 -15.34 4.49
CA VAL A 47 -19.00 -15.89 4.86
C VAL A 47 -18.98 -17.39 4.61
N ALA A 48 -18.02 -17.81 3.77
CA ALA A 48 -17.67 -19.22 3.56
C ALA A 48 -16.20 -19.47 3.92
N ILE A 49 -15.93 -20.59 4.62
CA ILE A 49 -14.63 -20.91 5.18
C ILE A 49 -14.16 -22.26 4.64
N ASN A 50 -12.92 -22.31 4.21
CA ASN A 50 -12.33 -23.52 3.64
C ASN A 50 -12.23 -24.63 4.68
N ARG A 51 -12.66 -25.85 4.30
CA ARG A 51 -12.52 -27.05 5.13
C ARG A 51 -11.07 -27.47 5.28
N ASN A 52 -10.24 -27.25 4.25
CA ASN A 52 -8.83 -27.57 4.28
C ASN A 52 -8.01 -26.49 4.98
N PRO A 53 -7.41 -26.74 6.16
CA PRO A 53 -6.59 -25.78 6.90
C PRO A 53 -5.29 -25.40 6.17
N ARG A 54 -4.81 -26.24 5.24
CA ARG A 54 -3.59 -25.99 4.45
C ARG A 54 -3.85 -25.18 3.17
N ALA A 55 -5.12 -24.91 2.82
CA ALA A 55 -5.45 -24.13 1.64
C ALA A 55 -4.94 -22.69 1.77
N LYS A 56 -4.46 -22.13 0.67
CA LYS A 56 -4.01 -20.73 0.63
C LYS A 56 -5.14 -19.76 0.96
N LEU A 57 -6.32 -19.94 0.36
CA LEU A 57 -7.52 -19.15 0.65
C LEU A 57 -8.32 -19.84 1.75
N GLN A 58 -8.40 -19.23 2.92
CA GLN A 58 -9.05 -19.78 4.11
C GLN A 58 -10.51 -19.35 4.24
N ALA A 59 -10.85 -18.11 3.87
CA ALA A 59 -12.24 -17.67 3.89
C ALA A 59 -12.50 -16.56 2.89
N VAL A 60 -13.77 -16.44 2.48
CA VAL A 60 -14.32 -15.31 1.71
C VAL A 60 -15.55 -14.77 2.42
N GLY A 61 -15.91 -13.52 2.15
CA GLY A 61 -17.12 -12.88 2.62
C GLY A 61 -17.31 -11.52 1.99
N ARG A 62 -18.49 -10.90 2.14
CA ARG A 62 -18.77 -9.56 1.63
C ARG A 62 -18.61 -8.52 2.73
N ASP A 63 -17.99 -7.40 2.43
CA ASP A 63 -17.94 -6.24 3.33
C ASP A 63 -19.28 -5.47 3.32
N LYS A 64 -19.39 -4.41 4.15
CA LYS A 64 -20.59 -3.54 4.22
C LYS A 64 -20.99 -2.91 2.88
N LYS A 65 -20.09 -2.88 1.88
CA LYS A 65 -20.35 -2.36 0.53
C LYS A 65 -20.64 -3.47 -0.48
N GLY A 66 -20.88 -4.70 -0.03
CA GLY A 66 -21.16 -5.85 -0.87
C GLY A 66 -19.95 -6.42 -1.64
N ARG A 67 -18.75 -5.92 -1.38
CA ARG A 67 -17.54 -6.35 -2.10
C ARG A 67 -16.95 -7.60 -1.47
N TRP A 68 -16.52 -8.55 -2.30
CA TRP A 68 -15.83 -9.74 -1.84
C TRP A 68 -14.50 -9.41 -1.16
N GLN A 69 -14.31 -9.97 0.02
CA GLN A 69 -13.10 -9.91 0.83
C GLN A 69 -12.56 -11.33 1.04
N TYR A 70 -11.25 -11.42 1.28
CA TYR A 70 -10.54 -12.69 1.32
C TYR A 70 -9.70 -12.81 2.58
N ARG A 71 -9.68 -14.01 3.17
CA ARG A 71 -8.76 -14.38 4.25
C ARG A 71 -7.83 -15.47 3.75
N TYR A 72 -6.54 -15.19 3.76
CA TYR A 72 -5.51 -16.14 3.37
C TYR A 72 -4.86 -16.78 4.59
N SER A 73 -4.26 -17.98 4.43
CA SER A 73 -3.44 -18.63 5.46
C SER A 73 -2.19 -17.81 5.77
N GLU A 74 -1.67 -17.90 6.98
CA GLU A 74 -0.46 -17.20 7.40
C GLU A 74 0.74 -17.52 6.48
N GLY A 75 0.90 -18.77 6.08
CA GLY A 75 1.93 -19.18 5.13
C GLY A 75 1.78 -18.51 3.76
N ALA A 76 0.54 -18.41 3.24
CA ALA A 76 0.29 -17.72 1.97
C ALA A 76 0.53 -16.20 2.07
N VAL A 77 0.21 -15.60 3.23
CA VAL A 77 0.51 -14.18 3.50
C VAL A 77 2.02 -13.96 3.52
N ARG A 78 2.78 -14.82 4.24
CA ARG A 78 4.24 -14.73 4.31
C ARG A 78 4.91 -14.84 2.95
N VAL A 79 4.56 -15.86 2.15
CA VAL A 79 5.10 -16.01 0.77
C VAL A 79 4.77 -14.79 -0.10
N ARG A 80 3.58 -14.20 0.08
CA ARG A 80 3.18 -12.99 -0.64
C ARG A 80 4.00 -11.76 -0.20
N GLU A 81 4.29 -11.67 1.09
CA GLU A 81 5.14 -10.60 1.65
C GLU A 81 6.58 -10.73 1.16
N GLU A 82 7.15 -11.94 1.15
CA GLU A 82 8.49 -12.21 0.59
C GLU A 82 8.57 -11.78 -0.89
N LYS A 83 7.58 -12.18 -1.71
CA LYS A 83 7.50 -11.76 -3.12
C LYS A 83 7.36 -10.25 -3.28
N LYS A 84 6.59 -9.61 -2.40
CA LYS A 84 6.44 -8.15 -2.39
C LYS A 84 7.77 -7.47 -2.04
N TYR A 85 8.53 -8.05 -1.12
CA TYR A 85 9.86 -7.58 -0.76
C TYR A 85 10.84 -7.63 -1.94
N ASP A 86 10.99 -8.80 -2.57
CA ASP A 86 11.86 -8.96 -3.74
C ASP A 86 11.45 -8.00 -4.86
N GLY A 87 10.14 -7.75 -4.99
CA GLY A 87 9.57 -6.75 -5.88
C GLY A 87 10.04 -5.33 -5.56
N LEU A 88 10.08 -4.94 -4.28
CA LEU A 88 10.46 -3.58 -3.86
C LEU A 88 11.95 -3.30 -4.10
N VAL A 89 12.82 -4.24 -3.76
CA VAL A 89 14.27 -4.12 -4.02
C VAL A 89 14.55 -4.04 -5.53
N ALA A 90 13.88 -4.89 -6.30
CA ALA A 90 14.04 -4.88 -7.74
C ALA A 90 13.47 -3.60 -8.39
N PHE A 91 12.38 -3.04 -7.83
CA PHE A 91 11.84 -1.75 -8.24
C PHE A 91 12.86 -0.63 -8.01
N GLY A 92 13.45 -0.53 -6.83
CA GLY A 92 14.48 0.46 -6.52
C GLY A 92 15.68 0.38 -7.46
N ARG A 93 16.12 -0.83 -7.82
CA ARG A 93 17.19 -1.05 -8.81
C ARG A 93 16.82 -0.63 -10.24
N ALA A 94 15.54 -0.68 -10.59
CA ALA A 94 15.06 -0.30 -11.93
C ALA A 94 14.73 1.20 -12.06
N LEU A 95 14.65 1.95 -10.95
CA LEU A 95 14.32 3.39 -10.96
C LEU A 95 15.28 4.23 -11.84
N PRO A 96 16.60 4.05 -11.83
CA PRO A 96 17.50 4.81 -12.70
C PRO A 96 17.13 4.71 -14.17
N ARG A 97 16.78 3.49 -14.64
CA ARG A 97 16.32 3.26 -16.02
C ARG A 97 15.03 4.02 -16.32
N MET A 98 14.07 4.04 -15.38
CA MET A 98 12.85 4.81 -15.55
C MET A 98 13.12 6.31 -15.63
N ARG A 99 14.01 6.85 -14.81
CA ARG A 99 14.39 8.28 -14.87
C ARG A 99 15.01 8.66 -16.19
N GLN A 100 15.91 7.82 -16.71
CA GLN A 100 16.50 8.03 -18.03
C GLN A 100 15.42 8.06 -19.13
N ALA A 101 14.46 7.13 -19.09
CA ALA A 101 13.35 7.12 -20.02
C ALA A 101 12.48 8.38 -19.89
N ILE A 102 12.14 8.80 -18.67
CA ILE A 102 11.38 10.03 -18.42
C ILE A 102 12.14 11.25 -19.00
N ASP A 103 13.43 11.38 -18.72
CA ASP A 103 14.23 12.52 -19.18
C ASP A 103 14.38 12.56 -20.71
N ARG A 104 14.46 11.40 -21.35
CA ARG A 104 14.50 11.26 -22.82
C ARG A 104 13.14 11.62 -23.44
N ASP A 105 12.07 10.96 -22.98
CA ASP A 105 10.78 11.00 -23.64
C ASP A 105 10.04 12.33 -23.41
N MET A 106 10.29 13.03 -22.31
CA MET A 106 9.79 14.40 -22.10
C MET A 106 10.36 15.43 -23.11
N ARG A 107 11.38 15.10 -23.88
CA ARG A 107 11.98 15.96 -24.92
C ARG A 107 11.35 15.76 -26.31
N LEU A 108 10.56 14.70 -26.49
CA LEU A 108 9.93 14.39 -27.78
C LEU A 108 9.08 15.59 -28.28
N PRO A 109 9.00 15.83 -29.59
CA PRO A 109 8.13 16.85 -30.16
C PRO A 109 6.66 16.42 -30.05
N GLY A 110 5.74 17.40 -30.13
CA GLY A 110 4.29 17.13 -30.04
C GLY A 110 3.85 16.49 -28.73
N LEU A 111 2.80 15.71 -28.78
CA LEU A 111 2.25 14.99 -27.63
C LEU A 111 2.11 13.48 -27.93
N PRO A 112 3.19 12.78 -28.34
CA PRO A 112 3.14 11.34 -28.52
C PRO A 112 2.93 10.63 -27.19
N ARG A 113 2.50 9.37 -27.24
CA ARG A 113 2.22 8.53 -26.07
C ARG A 113 3.37 8.55 -25.04
N GLU A 114 4.58 8.38 -25.47
CA GLU A 114 5.79 8.29 -24.64
C GLU A 114 6.03 9.57 -23.85
N LYS A 115 5.89 10.75 -24.49
CA LYS A 115 6.04 12.05 -23.82
C LYS A 115 4.99 12.25 -22.74
N VAL A 116 3.73 11.91 -23.03
CA VAL A 116 2.64 12.06 -22.07
C VAL A 116 2.79 11.08 -20.92
N MET A 117 3.20 9.82 -21.17
CA MET A 117 3.48 8.84 -20.10
C MET A 117 4.65 9.29 -19.23
N ALA A 118 5.74 9.79 -19.82
CA ALA A 118 6.89 10.33 -19.11
C ALA A 118 6.51 11.51 -18.20
N CYS A 119 5.68 12.44 -18.71
CA CYS A 119 5.14 13.55 -17.92
C CYS A 119 4.30 13.03 -16.73
N ILE A 120 3.39 12.10 -16.95
CA ILE A 120 2.59 11.47 -15.90
C ILE A 120 3.48 10.81 -14.85
N LEU A 121 4.49 10.07 -15.25
CA LEU A 121 5.40 9.39 -14.32
C LEU A 121 6.28 10.36 -13.55
N ARG A 122 6.70 11.46 -14.16
CA ARG A 122 7.37 12.55 -13.45
C ARG A 122 6.48 13.11 -12.33
N ILE A 123 5.21 13.42 -12.62
CA ILE A 123 4.24 13.87 -11.62
C ILE A 123 3.99 12.79 -10.57
N LEU A 124 3.83 11.54 -10.98
CA LEU A 124 3.52 10.41 -10.11
C LEU A 124 4.64 10.13 -9.10
N SER A 125 5.91 10.19 -9.57
CA SER A 125 7.08 9.99 -8.74
C SER A 125 7.38 11.14 -7.78
N THR A 126 6.87 12.34 -8.07
CA THR A 126 7.10 13.56 -7.28
C THR A 126 5.95 13.87 -6.32
N CYS A 127 4.71 13.81 -6.82
CA CYS A 127 3.51 14.12 -6.04
C CYS A 127 2.87 12.88 -5.41
N PHE A 128 3.38 11.70 -5.65
CA PHE A 128 2.88 10.43 -5.10
C PHE A 128 1.38 10.20 -5.33
N MET A 129 0.83 10.74 -6.43
CA MET A 129 -0.58 10.67 -6.76
C MET A 129 -1.04 9.22 -6.98
N ARG A 130 -2.33 8.96 -6.80
CA ARG A 130 -2.92 7.66 -7.15
C ARG A 130 -3.15 7.58 -8.65
N PRO A 131 -2.97 6.39 -9.28
CA PRO A 131 -3.22 6.24 -10.71
C PRO A 131 -4.66 6.58 -11.15
N GLY A 132 -5.66 6.41 -10.27
CA GLY A 132 -7.07 6.60 -10.62
C GLY A 132 -7.70 5.38 -11.29
N SER A 133 -9.00 5.44 -11.51
CA SER A 133 -9.81 4.44 -12.24
C SER A 133 -11.07 5.11 -12.77
N GLU A 134 -11.40 4.86 -14.02
CA GLU A 134 -12.61 5.41 -14.67
C GLU A 134 -13.89 5.01 -13.95
N ALA A 135 -13.98 3.75 -13.49
CA ALA A 135 -15.12 3.28 -12.72
C ALA A 135 -15.33 4.12 -11.46
N TYR A 136 -14.27 4.34 -10.69
CA TYR A 136 -14.35 5.19 -9.48
C TYR A 136 -14.61 6.66 -9.79
N ALA A 137 -14.14 7.18 -10.91
CA ALA A 137 -14.45 8.55 -11.34
C ALA A 137 -15.92 8.71 -11.70
N LYS A 138 -16.50 7.73 -12.42
CA LYS A 138 -17.91 7.72 -12.78
C LYS A 138 -18.84 7.48 -11.58
N GLU A 139 -18.55 6.49 -10.77
CA GLU A 139 -19.42 6.05 -9.66
C GLU A 139 -19.37 6.98 -8.44
N ASN A 140 -18.21 7.50 -8.12
CA ASN A 140 -17.95 8.19 -6.84
C ASN A 140 -17.39 9.62 -7.01
N GLY A 141 -17.23 10.13 -8.22
CA GLY A 141 -16.59 11.43 -8.48
C GLY A 141 -15.18 11.53 -7.89
N SER A 142 -14.46 10.39 -7.80
CA SER A 142 -13.13 10.31 -7.21
C SER A 142 -12.06 10.13 -8.27
N PHE A 143 -11.14 11.08 -8.36
CA PHE A 143 -10.15 11.15 -9.41
C PHE A 143 -8.76 10.66 -8.95
N GLY A 144 -7.90 10.39 -9.92
CA GLY A 144 -6.48 10.17 -9.81
C GLY A 144 -5.82 10.52 -11.14
N ILE A 145 -4.49 10.42 -11.26
CA ILE A 145 -3.75 11.03 -12.37
C ILE A 145 -4.30 10.66 -13.76
N ALA A 146 -4.67 9.40 -14.01
CA ALA A 146 -5.23 8.96 -15.29
C ALA A 146 -6.68 9.41 -15.57
N THR A 147 -7.32 10.07 -14.62
CA THR A 147 -8.72 10.52 -14.72
C THR A 147 -8.89 12.00 -14.39
N LEU A 148 -7.76 12.75 -14.25
CA LEU A 148 -7.82 14.19 -14.05
C LEU A 148 -8.41 14.86 -15.28
N GLN A 149 -9.13 15.95 -15.03
CA GLN A 149 -9.73 16.79 -16.05
C GLN A 149 -8.99 18.12 -16.12
N ASN A 150 -9.15 18.86 -17.22
CA ASN A 150 -8.54 20.16 -17.44
C ASN A 150 -8.80 21.16 -16.30
N ARG A 151 -10.00 21.12 -15.69
CA ARG A 151 -10.38 21.96 -14.53
C ARG A 151 -9.61 21.64 -13.25
N HIS A 152 -9.02 20.45 -13.16
CA HIS A 152 -8.28 20.00 -11.98
C HIS A 152 -6.83 20.46 -11.97
N ALA A 153 -6.34 21.09 -13.05
CA ALA A 153 -4.97 21.56 -13.16
C ALA A 153 -4.90 23.04 -13.50
N SER A 154 -4.08 23.79 -12.77
CA SER A 154 -3.67 25.15 -13.10
C SER A 154 -2.16 25.22 -13.26
N VAL A 155 -1.68 26.11 -14.12
CA VAL A 155 -0.25 26.28 -14.41
C VAL A 155 0.12 27.77 -14.31
N HIS A 156 1.02 28.08 -13.38
CA HIS A 156 1.54 29.42 -13.14
C HIS A 156 3.07 29.40 -13.23
N GLY A 157 3.65 30.06 -14.22
CA GLY A 157 5.10 29.95 -14.48
C GLY A 157 5.53 28.50 -14.66
N ASP A 158 6.47 28.06 -13.88
CA ASP A 158 7.00 26.66 -13.91
C ASP A 158 6.28 25.72 -12.91
N THR A 159 5.24 26.22 -12.23
CA THR A 159 4.51 25.49 -11.21
C THR A 159 3.18 24.97 -11.75
N VAL A 160 2.91 23.68 -11.54
CA VAL A 160 1.63 23.04 -11.81
C VAL A 160 0.96 22.68 -10.50
N ARG A 161 -0.27 23.14 -10.31
CA ARG A 161 -1.11 22.82 -9.15
C ARG A 161 -2.28 21.94 -9.59
N PHE A 162 -2.43 20.79 -8.91
CA PHE A 162 -3.55 19.87 -9.10
C PHE A 162 -4.48 19.96 -7.89
N HIS A 163 -5.76 20.27 -8.13
CA HIS A 163 -6.79 20.29 -7.10
C HIS A 163 -7.98 19.43 -7.55
N TYR A 164 -8.27 18.37 -6.81
CA TYR A 164 -9.28 17.40 -7.20
C TYR A 164 -9.77 16.57 -6.01
N ARG A 165 -10.97 16.02 -6.13
CA ARG A 165 -11.56 15.10 -5.18
C ARG A 165 -10.97 13.69 -5.37
N GLY A 166 -10.19 13.21 -4.41
CA GLY A 166 -9.52 11.92 -4.45
C GLY A 166 -10.31 10.80 -3.77
N LYS A 167 -9.61 9.71 -3.48
CA LYS A 167 -10.19 8.51 -2.84
C LYS A 167 -10.90 8.85 -1.53
N ALA A 168 -12.09 8.26 -1.34
CA ALA A 168 -12.97 8.48 -0.19
C ALA A 168 -13.50 9.93 -0.07
N GLY A 169 -13.57 10.65 -1.18
CA GLY A 169 -14.10 11.99 -1.25
C GLY A 169 -13.18 13.08 -0.67
N LYS A 170 -11.93 12.74 -0.33
CA LYS A 170 -10.99 13.71 0.25
C LYS A 170 -10.43 14.64 -0.81
N GLU A 171 -10.44 15.93 -0.53
CA GLU A 171 -9.74 16.91 -1.36
C GLU A 171 -8.23 16.63 -1.38
N GLN A 172 -7.68 16.73 -2.58
CA GLN A 172 -6.25 16.53 -2.85
C GLN A 172 -5.72 17.80 -3.50
N VAL A 173 -4.69 18.37 -2.91
CA VAL A 173 -3.91 19.47 -3.49
C VAL A 173 -2.49 18.98 -3.63
N ASN A 174 -1.97 18.98 -4.85
CA ASN A 174 -0.59 18.65 -5.15
C ASN A 174 0.02 19.76 -5.98
N GLU A 175 1.23 20.16 -5.66
CA GLU A 175 1.96 21.20 -6.37
C GLU A 175 3.33 20.68 -6.78
N LEU A 176 3.73 21.00 -7.99
CA LEU A 176 5.01 20.60 -8.57
C LEU A 176 5.62 21.77 -9.33
N ARG A 177 6.82 22.17 -8.94
CA ARG A 177 7.63 23.11 -9.71
C ARG A 177 8.57 22.36 -10.63
N ASP A 178 8.22 22.28 -11.91
CA ASP A 178 9.01 21.63 -12.95
C ASP A 178 8.66 22.26 -14.30
N ARG A 179 9.62 22.97 -14.91
CA ARG A 179 9.43 23.72 -16.16
C ARG A 179 8.96 22.83 -17.31
N ARG A 180 9.47 21.59 -17.40
CA ARG A 180 9.10 20.67 -18.49
C ARG A 180 7.66 20.19 -18.31
N VAL A 181 7.31 19.78 -17.07
CA VAL A 181 5.94 19.36 -16.75
C VAL A 181 4.96 20.51 -17.01
N ALA A 182 5.28 21.73 -16.56
CA ALA A 182 4.44 22.90 -16.76
C ALA A 182 4.19 23.17 -18.25
N ARG A 183 5.23 23.09 -19.09
CA ARG A 183 5.11 23.25 -20.54
C ARG A 183 4.20 22.17 -21.13
N ILE A 184 4.43 20.89 -20.82
CA ILE A 184 3.64 19.78 -21.35
C ILE A 184 2.18 19.88 -20.90
N VAL A 185 1.92 20.25 -19.64
CA VAL A 185 0.54 20.41 -19.13
C VAL A 185 -0.17 21.57 -19.85
N ARG A 186 0.53 22.68 -20.17
CA ARG A 186 -0.07 23.75 -21.02
C ARG A 186 -0.40 23.25 -22.43
N GLU A 187 0.46 22.46 -23.04
CA GLU A 187 0.19 21.83 -24.35
C GLU A 187 -1.02 20.91 -24.28
N LEU A 188 -1.08 20.04 -23.27
CA LEU A 188 -2.21 19.12 -23.03
C LEU A 188 -3.54 19.85 -22.84
N LYS A 189 -3.57 20.98 -22.13
CA LYS A 189 -4.78 21.76 -21.92
C LYS A 189 -5.34 22.40 -23.19
N LYS A 190 -4.56 22.48 -24.27
CA LYS A 190 -5.02 22.95 -25.59
C LYS A 190 -5.69 21.84 -26.42
N VAL A 191 -5.50 20.59 -26.05
CA VAL A 191 -6.12 19.44 -26.74
C VAL A 191 -7.62 19.46 -26.45
N PRO A 192 -8.49 19.32 -27.47
CA PRO A 192 -9.94 19.29 -27.26
C PRO A 192 -10.37 18.16 -26.33
N GLY A 193 -11.37 18.44 -25.48
CA GLY A 193 -11.93 17.46 -24.56
C GLY A 193 -11.80 17.89 -23.08
N LYS A 194 -12.40 17.09 -22.19
CA LYS A 194 -12.42 17.38 -20.76
C LYS A 194 -11.26 16.75 -19.96
N ASP A 195 -10.69 15.66 -20.49
CA ASP A 195 -9.64 14.90 -19.82
C ASP A 195 -8.29 15.61 -20.00
N LEU A 196 -7.53 15.72 -18.92
CA LEU A 196 -6.25 16.46 -18.93
C LEU A 196 -5.17 15.69 -19.70
N PHE A 197 -5.08 14.38 -19.46
CA PHE A 197 -4.03 13.58 -20.07
C PHE A 197 -4.57 12.83 -21.30
N GLN A 198 -4.13 13.30 -22.45
CA GLN A 198 -4.42 12.75 -23.77
C GLN A 198 -3.11 12.69 -24.54
N TYR A 199 -3.00 11.77 -25.48
CA TYR A 199 -1.87 11.73 -26.43
C TYR A 199 -2.39 11.62 -27.86
N VAL A 200 -1.57 12.06 -28.78
CA VAL A 200 -1.85 11.94 -30.22
C VAL A 200 -1.19 10.66 -30.71
N ALA A 201 -1.98 9.75 -31.26
CA ALA A 201 -1.50 8.52 -31.86
C ALA A 201 -0.87 8.79 -33.25
N GLU A 202 -0.21 7.78 -33.82
CA GLU A 202 0.48 7.91 -35.11
C GLU A 202 -0.46 8.27 -36.27
N ASP A 203 -1.73 7.83 -36.17
CA ASP A 203 -2.79 8.17 -37.12
C ASP A 203 -3.41 9.56 -36.88
N GLY A 204 -2.88 10.36 -35.98
CA GLY A 204 -3.38 11.68 -35.61
C GLY A 204 -4.58 11.67 -34.66
N SER A 205 -5.12 10.51 -34.29
CA SER A 205 -6.24 10.41 -33.35
C SER A 205 -5.85 10.79 -31.91
N VAL A 206 -6.78 11.43 -31.19
CA VAL A 206 -6.59 11.81 -29.80
C VAL A 206 -7.08 10.70 -28.88
N VAL A 207 -6.19 10.18 -28.04
CA VAL A 207 -6.47 9.05 -27.15
C VAL A 207 -6.41 9.49 -25.68
N ASN A 208 -7.49 9.28 -24.93
CA ASN A 208 -7.51 9.53 -23.50
C ASN A 208 -6.62 8.53 -22.75
N VAL A 209 -5.75 9.05 -21.87
CA VAL A 209 -4.89 8.20 -21.05
C VAL A 209 -5.73 7.44 -20.03
N ARG A 210 -5.44 6.14 -19.90
CA ARG A 210 -6.04 5.23 -18.92
C ARG A 210 -4.94 4.61 -18.06
N ARG A 211 -5.30 4.14 -16.88
CA ARG A 211 -4.36 3.46 -15.97
C ARG A 211 -3.58 2.33 -16.65
N ARG A 212 -4.19 1.61 -17.59
CA ARG A 212 -3.51 0.56 -18.37
C ARG A 212 -2.31 1.12 -19.14
N HIS A 213 -2.46 2.25 -19.83
CA HIS A 213 -1.40 2.87 -20.64
C HIS A 213 -0.20 3.25 -19.77
N ILE A 214 -0.44 3.80 -18.56
CA ILE A 214 0.63 4.12 -17.59
C ILE A 214 1.36 2.84 -17.16
N ASN A 215 0.61 1.78 -16.82
CA ASN A 215 1.23 0.52 -16.40
C ASN A 215 1.98 -0.17 -17.55
N ASP A 216 1.50 -0.07 -18.78
CA ASP A 216 2.15 -0.68 -19.94
C ASP A 216 3.49 0.03 -20.22
N TYR A 217 3.53 1.36 -20.22
CA TYR A 217 4.79 2.09 -20.32
C TYR A 217 5.76 1.75 -19.16
N ILE A 218 5.29 1.60 -17.91
CA ILE A 218 6.13 1.15 -16.81
C ILE A 218 6.72 -0.24 -17.09
N LYS A 219 5.93 -1.16 -17.61
CA LYS A 219 6.38 -2.52 -17.94
C LYS A 219 7.38 -2.56 -19.10
N GLU A 220 7.18 -1.72 -20.09
CA GLU A 220 8.09 -1.55 -21.24
C GLU A 220 9.47 -1.08 -20.76
N VAL A 221 9.50 -0.08 -19.88
CA VAL A 221 10.75 0.52 -19.40
C VAL A 221 11.42 -0.30 -18.28
N MET A 222 10.66 -0.73 -17.27
CA MET A 222 11.21 -1.34 -16.04
C MET A 222 11.10 -2.86 -16.00
N GLY A 223 10.21 -3.45 -16.81
CA GLY A 223 9.91 -4.89 -16.82
C GLY A 223 8.50 -5.24 -16.35
N LYS A 224 8.00 -6.38 -16.79
CA LYS A 224 6.58 -6.82 -16.71
C LYS A 224 5.96 -6.87 -15.30
N ARG A 225 6.76 -6.91 -14.25
CA ARG A 225 6.29 -7.06 -12.86
C ARG A 225 5.91 -5.77 -12.16
N PHE A 226 6.23 -4.59 -12.72
CA PHE A 226 6.03 -3.31 -12.06
C PHE A 226 4.77 -2.58 -12.52
N SER A 227 4.29 -1.68 -11.66
CA SER A 227 3.08 -0.88 -11.88
C SER A 227 3.18 0.49 -11.19
N ALA A 228 2.27 1.39 -11.50
CA ALA A 228 2.19 2.69 -10.85
C ALA A 228 2.00 2.62 -9.31
N LYS A 229 1.48 1.50 -8.77
CA LYS A 229 1.36 1.30 -7.33
C LYS A 229 2.73 1.18 -6.65
N ASP A 230 3.71 0.62 -7.34
CA ASP A 230 5.04 0.36 -6.76
C ASP A 230 5.79 1.65 -6.48
N PHE A 231 5.57 2.71 -7.28
CA PHE A 231 6.09 4.06 -6.99
C PHE A 231 5.62 4.56 -5.62
N ARG A 232 4.36 4.34 -5.26
CA ARG A 232 3.83 4.76 -3.95
C ARG A 232 4.35 3.90 -2.80
N THR A 233 4.57 2.61 -3.04
CA THR A 233 5.16 1.71 -2.04
C THR A 233 6.62 2.06 -1.79
N TRP A 234 7.37 2.35 -2.86
CA TRP A 234 8.74 2.83 -2.76
C TRP A 234 8.82 4.16 -2.01
N ALA A 235 8.05 5.16 -2.44
CA ALA A 235 8.00 6.47 -1.81
C ALA A 235 7.64 6.38 -0.32
N GLY A 236 6.59 5.63 0.04
CA GLY A 236 6.19 5.48 1.44
C GLY A 236 7.26 4.81 2.30
N THR A 237 7.96 3.82 1.74
CA THR A 237 9.07 3.16 2.45
C THR A 237 10.27 4.11 2.61
N LEU A 238 10.61 4.89 1.57
CA LEU A 238 11.70 5.85 1.59
C LEU A 238 11.43 7.01 2.56
N ILE A 239 10.23 7.60 2.49
CA ILE A 239 9.83 8.71 3.38
C ILE A 239 9.87 8.24 4.84
N ALA A 240 9.32 7.07 5.15
CA ALA A 240 9.35 6.53 6.51
C ALA A 240 10.78 6.28 7.01
N ALA A 241 11.65 5.72 6.16
CA ALA A 241 13.04 5.47 6.49
C ALA A 241 13.82 6.76 6.75
N CYS A 242 13.60 7.80 5.94
CA CYS A 242 14.20 9.13 6.14
C CYS A 242 13.66 9.83 7.40
N ALA A 243 12.35 9.74 7.67
CA ALA A 243 11.74 10.28 8.88
C ALA A 243 12.34 9.64 10.14
N LEU A 244 12.51 8.32 10.15
CA LEU A 244 13.11 7.59 11.24
C LEU A 244 14.60 7.96 11.43
N ALA A 245 15.35 8.17 10.35
CA ALA A 245 16.74 8.59 10.42
C ALA A 245 16.91 10.00 10.99
N ARG A 246 15.97 10.92 10.71
CA ARG A 246 15.97 12.26 11.35
C ARG A 246 15.69 12.18 12.84
N LEU A 247 14.74 11.36 13.24
CA LEU A 247 14.33 11.20 14.63
C LEU A 247 15.38 10.46 15.49
N GLU A 248 16.23 9.61 14.91
CA GLU A 248 17.30 8.91 15.66
C GLU A 248 18.39 9.88 16.14
N GLY A 249 18.51 11.08 15.56
CA GLY A 249 19.40 12.13 16.04
C GLY A 249 18.91 12.86 17.30
N GLU A 250 17.67 12.62 17.74
CA GLU A 250 17.12 13.11 19.00
C GLU A 250 17.48 12.11 20.12
N GLU A 251 17.64 12.58 21.36
CA GLU A 251 17.97 11.71 22.50
C GLU A 251 16.90 10.63 22.70
N VAL A 252 17.30 9.36 22.59
CA VAL A 252 16.42 8.20 22.63
C VAL A 252 16.72 7.38 23.88
N GLU A 253 15.94 7.58 24.92
CA GLU A 253 16.12 6.91 26.22
C GLU A 253 15.40 5.57 26.36
N GLY A 254 15.01 4.90 25.27
CA GLY A 254 14.47 3.56 25.41
C GLY A 254 13.45 3.10 24.39
N ARG A 255 12.92 1.90 24.63
CA ARG A 255 11.98 1.20 23.71
C ARG A 255 10.64 1.93 23.56
N SER A 256 10.22 2.69 24.57
CA SER A 256 8.98 3.48 24.53
C SER A 256 9.09 4.61 23.51
N ASP A 257 10.22 5.30 23.48
CA ASP A 257 10.45 6.46 22.62
C ASP A 257 10.63 6.02 21.18
N ARG A 258 11.31 4.92 20.90
CA ARG A 258 11.36 4.32 19.56
C ARG A 258 9.97 4.00 19.01
N ARG A 259 9.02 3.55 19.83
CA ARG A 259 7.63 3.34 19.40
C ARG A 259 6.91 4.64 19.06
N LYS A 260 7.12 5.71 19.84
CA LYS A 260 6.56 7.04 19.55
C LYS A 260 7.12 7.58 18.24
N MET A 261 8.42 7.45 18.01
CA MET A 261 9.10 7.85 16.77
C MET A 261 8.56 7.09 15.56
N ILE A 262 8.35 5.77 15.64
CA ILE A 262 7.70 4.98 14.59
C ILE A 262 6.31 5.53 14.29
N VAL A 263 5.51 5.87 15.30
CA VAL A 263 4.17 6.43 15.11
C VAL A 263 4.26 7.80 14.41
N ALA A 264 5.22 8.65 14.79
CA ALA A 264 5.44 9.95 14.16
C ALA A 264 5.84 9.79 12.69
N ALA A 265 6.83 8.96 12.37
CA ALA A 265 7.26 8.68 11.01
C ALA A 265 6.13 8.11 10.12
N VAL A 266 5.30 7.22 10.68
CA VAL A 266 4.12 6.68 9.97
C VAL A 266 3.07 7.76 9.72
N LYS A 267 2.83 8.68 10.67
CA LYS A 267 1.90 9.81 10.50
C LYS A 267 2.39 10.76 9.42
N GLU A 268 3.67 11.15 9.44
CA GLU A 268 4.30 11.99 8.42
C GLU A 268 4.17 11.36 7.03
N THR A 269 4.56 10.09 6.88
CA THR A 269 4.45 9.35 5.62
C THR A 269 2.99 9.27 5.14
N ALA A 270 2.05 9.07 6.06
CA ALA A 270 0.63 8.98 5.74
C ALA A 270 0.08 10.32 5.23
N ALA A 271 0.50 11.43 5.80
CA ALA A 271 0.15 12.78 5.36
C ALA A 271 0.64 13.02 3.93
N GLN A 272 1.92 12.72 3.65
CA GLN A 272 2.52 12.88 2.32
C GLN A 272 1.83 12.02 1.23
N LEU A 273 1.44 10.80 1.57
CA LEU A 273 0.74 9.92 0.63
C LEU A 273 -0.78 10.14 0.58
N GLY A 274 -1.36 11.03 1.39
CA GLY A 274 -2.81 11.21 1.50
C GLY A 274 -3.54 9.94 1.93
N ASN A 275 -2.99 9.21 2.92
CA ASN A 275 -3.54 7.98 3.47
C ASN A 275 -3.88 8.14 4.96
N THR A 276 -4.57 7.15 5.55
CA THR A 276 -4.61 7.01 7.01
C THR A 276 -3.32 6.34 7.49
N PRO A 277 -2.84 6.62 8.72
CA PRO A 277 -1.65 5.98 9.27
C PRO A 277 -1.70 4.44 9.23
N ALA A 278 -2.85 3.85 9.55
CA ALA A 278 -3.04 2.39 9.52
C ALA A 278 -2.86 1.81 8.10
N VAL A 279 -3.46 2.44 7.08
CA VAL A 279 -3.31 2.03 5.67
C VAL A 279 -1.88 2.27 5.20
N CYS A 280 -1.26 3.37 5.60
CA CYS A 280 0.11 3.69 5.23
C CYS A 280 1.07 2.61 5.75
N LYS A 281 1.02 2.33 7.06
CA LYS A 281 1.85 1.30 7.71
C LYS A 281 1.69 -0.08 7.07
N SER A 282 0.46 -0.52 6.80
CA SER A 282 0.19 -1.87 6.30
C SER A 282 0.47 -2.07 4.81
N SER A 283 0.38 -0.99 4.00
CA SER A 283 0.35 -1.13 2.54
C SER A 283 1.48 -0.45 1.80
N TYR A 284 2.13 0.56 2.40
CA TYR A 284 3.10 1.42 1.73
C TYR A 284 4.46 1.50 2.44
N ILE A 285 4.55 1.14 3.72
CA ILE A 285 5.83 1.09 4.44
C ILE A 285 6.27 -0.37 4.55
N TRP A 286 7.50 -0.64 4.15
CA TRP A 286 8.05 -1.99 4.28
C TRP A 286 8.37 -2.30 5.74
N PRO A 287 7.88 -3.42 6.31
CA PRO A 287 8.00 -3.71 7.74
C PRO A 287 9.46 -3.77 8.24
N SER A 288 10.40 -4.23 7.40
CA SER A 288 11.80 -4.34 7.82
C SER A 288 12.44 -2.99 8.16
N VAL A 289 11.99 -1.88 7.55
CA VAL A 289 12.46 -0.54 7.89
C VAL A 289 12.12 -0.19 9.34
N LEU A 290 10.87 -0.47 9.75
CA LEU A 290 10.43 -0.24 11.12
C LEU A 290 11.18 -1.14 12.11
N HIS A 291 11.39 -2.40 11.73
CA HIS A 291 12.12 -3.37 12.55
C HIS A 291 13.62 -3.04 12.66
N SER A 292 14.25 -2.57 11.58
CA SER A 292 15.65 -2.10 11.62
C SER A 292 15.79 -0.92 12.57
N PHE A 293 14.85 0.01 12.56
CA PHE A 293 14.82 1.12 13.51
C PHE A 293 14.67 0.66 14.97
N GLU A 294 13.79 -0.32 15.24
CA GLU A 294 13.67 -0.92 16.58
C GLU A 294 14.98 -1.51 17.09
N LYS A 295 15.89 -1.92 16.18
CA LYS A 295 17.23 -2.45 16.45
C LYS A 295 18.34 -1.38 16.44
N GLY A 296 18.00 -0.10 16.26
CA GLY A 296 18.97 0.99 16.21
C GLY A 296 19.66 1.14 14.84
N THR A 297 19.07 0.60 13.77
CA THR A 297 19.63 0.72 12.42
C THR A 297 18.77 1.65 11.57
N VAL A 298 19.38 2.73 11.07
CA VAL A 298 18.74 3.76 10.24
C VAL A 298 19.52 3.99 8.95
N LEU A 299 18.95 4.81 8.06
CA LEU A 299 19.66 5.25 6.86
C LEU A 299 20.86 6.13 7.24
N LYS A 300 22.02 5.87 6.64
CA LYS A 300 23.22 6.73 6.76
C LYS A 300 23.09 8.01 5.94
N THR A 301 22.33 7.98 4.84
CA THR A 301 22.06 9.13 3.99
C THR A 301 20.54 9.24 3.82
N TYR A 302 19.98 10.41 4.14
CA TYR A 302 18.55 10.67 4.14
C TYR A 302 18.25 12.12 3.78
N PHE A 303 16.98 12.39 3.43
CA PHE A 303 16.50 13.73 3.19
C PHE A 303 16.16 14.43 4.49
N LYS A 304 16.60 15.67 4.64
CA LYS A 304 16.25 16.50 5.80
C LYS A 304 14.83 17.07 5.64
N THR A 305 14.43 17.40 4.43
CA THR A 305 13.11 17.98 4.12
C THR A 305 12.43 17.23 2.98
N MET A 306 11.10 17.36 2.88
CA MET A 306 10.34 16.82 1.75
C MET A 306 10.68 17.51 0.42
N ASN A 307 11.10 18.78 0.45
CA ASN A 307 11.53 19.49 -0.76
C ASN A 307 12.77 18.83 -1.36
N GLU A 308 13.74 18.43 -0.55
CA GLU A 308 14.91 17.67 -1.01
C GLU A 308 14.53 16.34 -1.68
N LEU A 309 13.47 15.67 -1.18
CA LEU A 309 12.94 14.46 -1.82
C LEU A 309 12.29 14.78 -3.17
N ILE A 310 11.52 15.88 -3.26
CA ILE A 310 10.79 16.30 -4.46
C ILE A 310 11.75 16.83 -5.53
N GLU A 311 12.73 17.59 -5.13
CA GLU A 311 13.80 18.13 -6.01
C GLU A 311 14.84 17.06 -6.38
N ALA A 312 14.67 15.85 -5.86
CA ALA A 312 15.64 14.79 -5.74
C ALA A 312 16.55 14.59 -6.96
N ARG A 313 17.70 15.18 -6.88
CA ARG A 313 18.90 14.75 -7.56
C ARG A 313 19.70 13.73 -6.73
N SER A 314 19.34 13.56 -5.43
CA SER A 314 20.12 12.71 -4.53
C SER A 314 19.63 11.25 -4.57
N HIS A 315 20.30 10.43 -5.35
CA HIS A 315 20.16 8.97 -5.32
C HIS A 315 20.77 8.35 -4.05
N GLY A 316 21.32 9.17 -3.15
CA GLY A 316 21.98 8.74 -1.92
C GLY A 316 21.06 8.02 -0.96
N ALA A 317 19.92 8.64 -0.63
CA ALA A 317 18.95 8.05 0.30
C ALA A 317 18.29 6.78 -0.28
N GLU A 318 18.08 6.71 -1.59
CA GLU A 318 17.54 5.50 -2.24
C GLU A 318 18.56 4.35 -2.25
N ARG A 319 19.86 4.64 -2.46
CA ARG A 319 20.93 3.65 -2.31
C ARG A 319 21.02 3.16 -0.88
N ALA A 320 21.01 4.09 0.10
CA ALA A 320 20.99 3.74 1.52
C ALA A 320 19.77 2.87 1.89
N LEU A 321 18.59 3.19 1.34
CA LEU A 321 17.40 2.35 1.52
C LEU A 321 17.60 0.95 0.91
N LEU A 322 18.13 0.84 -0.30
CA LEU A 322 18.40 -0.45 -0.92
C LEU A 322 19.35 -1.30 -0.08
N ASP A 323 20.36 -0.69 0.52
CA ASP A 323 21.32 -1.40 1.36
C ASP A 323 20.69 -1.80 2.70
N LEU A 324 19.89 -0.92 3.33
CA LEU A 324 19.10 -1.27 4.52
C LEU A 324 18.14 -2.43 4.25
N LEU A 325 17.47 -2.42 3.11
CA LEU A 325 16.56 -3.49 2.72
C LEU A 325 17.30 -4.82 2.53
N LYS A 326 18.50 -4.86 1.96
CA LYS A 326 19.29 -6.09 1.79
C LYS A 326 19.70 -6.69 3.15
N THR A 327 20.17 -5.86 4.09
CA THR A 327 20.57 -6.31 5.43
C THR A 327 19.39 -6.74 6.29
N GLY A 328 18.23 -6.09 6.14
CA GLY A 328 16.99 -6.39 6.86
C GLY A 328 16.33 -7.71 6.45
N ARG A 329 16.74 -8.36 5.34
CA ARG A 329 16.20 -9.64 4.89
C ARG A 329 16.38 -10.76 5.90
N SER A 330 17.51 -10.81 6.58
CA SER A 330 17.81 -11.81 7.61
C SER A 330 16.94 -11.69 8.87
N ALA A 331 16.43 -10.50 9.15
CA ALA A 331 15.69 -10.19 10.38
C ALA A 331 14.18 -10.52 10.30
N VAL A 332 13.59 -10.57 9.11
CA VAL A 332 12.16 -10.85 8.91
C VAL A 332 11.88 -12.36 8.86
N ALA A 333 12.90 -13.19 8.63
CA ALA A 333 12.77 -14.63 8.49
C ALA A 333 12.56 -15.38 9.83
N GLU A 334 12.81 -14.76 10.98
CA GLU A 334 12.48 -15.38 12.27
C GLU A 334 11.01 -15.16 12.64
N PRO A 335 10.21 -16.23 12.83
CA PRO A 335 8.88 -16.07 13.41
C PRO A 335 9.02 -15.46 14.81
N PRO A 336 8.07 -14.60 15.25
CA PRO A 336 8.10 -14.10 16.61
C PRO A 336 8.17 -15.29 17.55
N LYS A 337 9.26 -15.41 18.32
CA LYS A 337 9.41 -16.43 19.35
C LYS A 337 8.16 -16.36 20.21
N ARG A 338 7.37 -17.46 20.21
CA ARG A 338 6.22 -17.59 21.11
C ARG A 338 6.72 -17.21 22.49
N THR A 339 6.28 -16.07 23.00
CA THR A 339 6.52 -15.71 24.38
C THR A 339 6.03 -16.88 25.20
N ARG A 340 6.97 -17.57 25.86
CA ARG A 340 6.64 -18.61 26.83
C ARG A 340 5.57 -18.00 27.73
N GLU A 341 4.41 -18.67 27.80
CA GLU A 341 3.42 -18.36 28.83
C GLU A 341 4.17 -18.18 30.13
N THR A 342 4.12 -16.98 30.67
CA THR A 342 4.80 -16.67 31.92
C THR A 342 4.30 -17.66 32.97
N LYS A 343 5.21 -18.20 33.79
CA LYS A 343 4.92 -19.12 34.91
C LYS A 343 3.73 -18.65 35.77
N MET A 344 3.38 -17.39 35.68
CA MET A 344 2.25 -16.73 36.35
C MET A 344 0.88 -17.18 35.81
N SER A 345 0.71 -17.43 34.50
CA SER A 345 -0.57 -17.89 33.95
C SER A 345 -0.85 -19.36 34.30
N ARG A 346 0.21 -20.16 34.49
CA ARG A 346 0.10 -21.55 34.94
C ARG A 346 -0.26 -21.65 36.42
N ARG A 347 0.27 -20.73 37.29
CA ARG A 347 -0.11 -20.66 38.72
C ARG A 347 -1.55 -20.19 38.93
N MET A 348 -2.06 -19.26 38.11
CA MET A 348 -3.46 -18.80 38.20
C MET A 348 -4.47 -19.90 37.82
N ARG A 349 -4.18 -20.79 36.89
CA ARG A 349 -5.05 -21.92 36.53
C ARG A 349 -5.02 -23.07 37.55
N GLN A 350 -4.05 -23.13 38.43
CA GLN A 350 -3.92 -24.14 39.50
C GLN A 350 -4.36 -23.65 40.86
N SER A 351 -4.85 -22.42 40.98
CA SER A 351 -5.34 -21.90 42.26
C SER A 351 -6.62 -22.64 42.71
N PRO A 352 -6.77 -22.89 44.00
CA PRO A 352 -7.97 -23.55 44.55
C PRO A 352 -9.27 -22.86 44.17
N ARG A 353 -9.22 -21.51 43.95
CA ARG A 353 -10.36 -20.67 43.57
C ARG A 353 -10.80 -20.94 42.10
N ALA A 354 -9.86 -21.18 41.19
CA ALA A 354 -10.18 -21.52 39.81
C ALA A 354 -10.79 -22.93 39.67
N ARG A 355 -10.35 -23.89 40.51
CA ARG A 355 -10.93 -25.25 40.56
C ARG A 355 -12.35 -25.26 41.12
N ARG A 356 -12.73 -24.40 42.10
CA ARG A 356 -14.08 -24.25 42.59
C ARG A 356 -15.04 -23.65 41.56
N LEU A 357 -14.61 -22.64 40.80
CA LEU A 357 -15.40 -22.05 39.71
C LEU A 357 -15.67 -23.05 38.56
N ALA A 358 -14.68 -23.85 38.18
CA ALA A 358 -14.85 -24.85 37.13
C ALA A 358 -15.76 -26.02 37.53
N LYS A 359 -15.90 -26.30 38.84
CA LYS A 359 -16.82 -27.32 39.37
C LYS A 359 -18.28 -26.81 39.44
N ALA A 360 -18.47 -25.52 39.66
CA ALA A 360 -19.79 -24.88 39.67
C ALA A 360 -20.45 -24.79 38.27
N PHE A 361 -19.66 -24.75 37.19
CA PHE A 361 -20.18 -24.70 35.83
C PHE A 361 -20.43 -26.07 35.16
N ARG A 362 -20.26 -27.19 35.88
CA ARG A 362 -20.58 -28.54 35.38
C ARG A 362 -21.90 -29.12 35.93
N LEU A 363 -22.65 -28.34 36.66
CA LEU A 363 -23.94 -28.76 37.30
C LEU A 363 -25.11 -27.83 36.90
N HIS A 364 -25.15 -27.41 35.64
CA HIS A 364 -26.38 -26.89 35.01
C HIS A 364 -26.31 -27.13 33.51
#